data_7a6a219621780e80ee067d944dcbbd4c
#
_entry.id   7a6a219621780e80ee067d944dcbbd4c
#
_cell.length_a   1.000
_cell.length_b   1.000
_cell.length_c   1.000
_cell.angle_alpha   90.00
_cell.angle_beta   90.00
_cell.angle_gamma   90.00
#
_symmetry.space_group_name_H-M   'P 1'
#
loop_
_entity.id
_entity.type
_entity.pdbx_description
1 polymer ?
#
loop_
_entity_poly.entity_id
_entity_poly.type
_entity_poly.pdbx_seq_one_letter_code
_entity_poly.pdbx_strand_id
1 'polypeptide(L)'
;MIRLFCGHDEREAIGTHVFISSVLRRTSQPVSFLPLNIKGMQRDGSNAFIYSRFLVPWISGYKGTAIFADGADMLCRADIAELWDLQDPHMAVQVVKHDYISQYTRKYVGTSMEANNESYSRKNWSSLMIINCAHYAWRKITPESIVDMSGPDLHRFTFIDERYIGMLPFAWNHLVMEYPHSQNVKIAHFTLGIPAFKEYRHCPFAGEWQDEVREVTRHIDANYE
;
A
#
# COMPACT_ATOMS: atom_id res chain seq x y z
N MET A 1 -6.30 8.31 17.39
CA MET A 1 -6.55 7.01 16.72
C MET A 1 -6.17 7.13 15.26
N ILE A 2 -5.28 6.28 14.79
CA ILE A 2 -4.81 6.24 13.41
C ILE A 2 -5.86 5.56 12.54
N ARG A 3 -6.23 6.18 11.41
CA ARG A 3 -7.11 5.58 10.41
C ARG A 3 -6.25 5.01 9.28
N LEU A 4 -6.25 3.70 9.13
CA LEU A 4 -5.45 3.00 8.12
C LEU A 4 -6.36 2.24 7.16
N PHE A 5 -6.35 2.68 5.91
CA PHE A 5 -6.97 1.99 4.80
C PHE A 5 -5.91 1.11 4.13
N CYS A 6 -6.23 -0.14 3.86
CA CYS A 6 -5.31 -1.05 3.18
C CYS A 6 -5.97 -1.71 1.98
N GLY A 7 -5.22 -1.84 0.90
CA GLY A 7 -5.64 -2.60 -0.26
C GLY A 7 -5.86 -4.06 0.11
N HIS A 8 -6.91 -4.66 -0.45
CA HIS A 8 -7.20 -6.08 -0.29
C HIS A 8 -7.53 -6.71 -1.63
N ASP A 9 -6.82 -7.79 -1.95
CA ASP A 9 -7.09 -8.65 -3.11
C ASP A 9 -7.17 -10.09 -2.61
N GLU A 10 -8.24 -10.80 -2.99
CA GLU A 10 -8.48 -12.18 -2.55
C GLU A 10 -7.32 -13.12 -2.96
N ARG A 11 -6.63 -12.83 -4.07
CA ARG A 11 -5.48 -13.60 -4.57
C ARG A 11 -4.23 -13.44 -3.71
N GLU A 12 -4.16 -12.36 -2.90
CA GLU A 12 -3.09 -12.04 -1.97
C GLU A 12 -3.61 -11.85 -0.54
N ALA A 13 -4.75 -12.44 -0.19
CA ALA A 13 -5.43 -12.23 1.10
C ALA A 13 -4.52 -12.48 2.31
N ILE A 14 -3.66 -13.49 2.25
CA ILE A 14 -2.70 -13.77 3.33
C ILE A 14 -1.75 -12.57 3.57
N GLY A 15 -1.35 -11.86 2.51
CA GLY A 15 -0.52 -10.67 2.63
C GLY A 15 -1.22 -9.53 3.37
N THR A 16 -2.53 -9.32 3.13
CA THR A 16 -3.32 -8.35 3.89
C THR A 16 -3.35 -8.70 5.38
N HIS A 17 -3.53 -9.98 5.74
CA HIS A 17 -3.50 -10.41 7.15
C HIS A 17 -2.12 -10.23 7.77
N VAL A 18 -1.05 -10.55 7.06
CA VAL A 18 0.34 -10.31 7.48
C VAL A 18 0.58 -8.82 7.73
N PHE A 19 0.15 -7.95 6.83
CA PHE A 19 0.30 -6.51 7.00
C PHE A 19 -0.43 -6.01 8.25
N ILE A 20 -1.71 -6.36 8.42
CA ILE A 20 -2.50 -5.95 9.59
C ILE A 20 -1.86 -6.46 10.88
N SER A 21 -1.47 -7.74 10.94
CA SER A 21 -0.79 -8.32 12.11
C SER A 21 0.51 -7.57 12.42
N SER A 22 1.33 -7.34 11.40
CA SER A 22 2.63 -6.66 11.56
C SER A 22 2.49 -5.23 12.09
N VAL A 23 1.44 -4.51 11.69
CA VAL A 23 1.11 -3.18 12.24
C VAL A 23 0.63 -3.29 13.68
N LEU A 24 -0.34 -4.16 13.97
CA LEU A 24 -0.94 -4.29 15.32
C LEU A 24 0.09 -4.69 16.39
N ARG A 25 1.06 -5.50 16.03
CA ARG A 25 2.11 -5.94 16.95
C ARG A 25 3.15 -4.86 17.29
N ARG A 26 3.23 -3.80 16.48
CA ARG A 26 4.26 -2.75 16.60
C ARG A 26 3.72 -1.38 16.95
N THR A 27 2.42 -1.18 16.80
CA THR A 27 1.83 0.15 17.03
C THR A 27 1.74 0.50 18.52
N SER A 28 2.18 1.71 18.86
CA SER A 28 2.00 2.32 20.19
C SER A 28 0.67 3.05 20.34
N GLN A 29 -0.08 3.23 19.25
CA GLN A 29 -1.37 3.95 19.24
C GLN A 29 -2.50 3.07 18.71
N PRO A 30 -3.75 3.32 19.12
CA PRO A 30 -4.91 2.64 18.55
C PRO A 30 -5.02 2.88 17.04
N VAL A 31 -5.18 1.81 16.26
CA VAL A 31 -5.36 1.83 14.81
C VAL A 31 -6.71 1.25 14.44
N SER A 32 -7.44 1.93 13.57
CA SER A 32 -8.62 1.37 12.91
C SER A 32 -8.25 0.96 11.48
N PHE A 33 -8.60 -0.25 11.09
CA PHE A 33 -8.35 -0.77 9.75
C PHE A 33 -9.60 -0.77 8.90
N LEU A 34 -9.46 -0.39 7.63
CA LEU A 34 -10.50 -0.53 6.63
C LEU A 34 -9.88 -1.15 5.37
N PRO A 35 -10.01 -2.48 5.18
CA PRO A 35 -9.62 -3.11 3.93
C PRO A 35 -10.46 -2.60 2.77
N LEU A 36 -9.80 -2.20 1.67
CA LEU A 36 -10.46 -1.68 0.48
C LEU A 36 -10.50 -2.74 -0.62
N ASN A 37 -11.71 -3.13 -0.98
CA ASN A 37 -12.04 -3.93 -2.15
C ASN A 37 -13.41 -3.48 -2.65
N ILE A 38 -13.45 -2.47 -3.52
CA ILE A 38 -14.71 -1.97 -4.08
C ILE A 38 -14.96 -2.71 -5.39
N LYS A 39 -15.86 -3.69 -5.35
CA LYS A 39 -16.25 -4.49 -6.52
C LYS A 39 -16.74 -3.58 -7.66
N GLY A 40 -16.35 -3.94 -8.89
CA GLY A 40 -16.78 -3.22 -10.10
C GLY A 40 -15.92 -1.99 -10.48
N MET A 41 -14.92 -1.61 -9.67
CA MET A 41 -13.99 -0.53 -10.01
C MET A 41 -12.73 -1.00 -10.75
N GLN A 42 -12.47 -2.29 -10.78
CA GLN A 42 -11.35 -2.86 -11.51
C GLN A 42 -11.62 -2.83 -13.02
N ARG A 43 -10.73 -2.20 -13.80
CA ARG A 43 -10.94 -1.99 -15.25
C ARG A 43 -9.93 -2.70 -16.15
N ASP A 44 -8.76 -3.06 -15.62
CA ASP A 44 -7.58 -3.46 -16.42
C ASP A 44 -6.88 -4.74 -15.93
N GLY A 45 -7.56 -5.56 -15.13
CA GLY A 45 -7.02 -6.83 -14.65
C GLY A 45 -5.98 -6.72 -13.53
N SER A 46 -5.67 -5.51 -13.07
CA SER A 46 -4.76 -5.27 -11.95
C SER A 46 -5.40 -5.62 -10.60
N ASN A 47 -4.80 -5.21 -9.49
CA ASN A 47 -5.31 -5.50 -8.15
C ASN A 47 -6.69 -4.88 -7.92
N ALA A 48 -7.53 -5.56 -7.14
CA ALA A 48 -8.92 -5.17 -6.89
C ALA A 48 -9.08 -3.77 -6.26
N PHE A 49 -8.03 -3.27 -5.60
CA PHE A 49 -8.01 -1.98 -4.91
C PHE A 49 -7.31 -0.86 -5.67
N ILE A 50 -6.88 -1.08 -6.92
CA ILE A 50 -6.00 -0.14 -7.64
C ILE A 50 -6.60 1.27 -7.76
N TYR A 51 -7.90 1.38 -7.97
CA TYR A 51 -8.60 2.67 -8.08
C TYR A 51 -9.26 3.08 -6.77
N SER A 52 -9.72 2.15 -5.95
CA SER A 52 -10.43 2.43 -4.70
C SER A 52 -9.58 3.21 -3.68
N ARG A 53 -8.25 3.12 -3.78
CA ARG A 53 -7.33 3.90 -2.93
C ARG A 53 -7.55 5.41 -3.00
N PHE A 54 -7.96 5.92 -4.15
CA PHE A 54 -8.21 7.35 -4.35
C PHE A 54 -9.55 7.80 -3.76
N LEU A 55 -10.44 6.88 -3.40
CA LEU A 55 -11.71 7.17 -2.72
C LEU A 55 -11.58 7.30 -1.20
N VAL A 56 -10.40 7.10 -0.61
CA VAL A 56 -10.20 7.26 0.84
C VAL A 56 -10.72 8.61 1.36
N PRO A 57 -10.48 9.77 0.72
CA PRO A 57 -11.06 11.03 1.16
C PRO A 57 -12.60 11.06 1.08
N TRP A 58 -13.19 10.50 0.02
CA TRP A 58 -14.64 10.42 -0.13
C TRP A 58 -15.27 9.53 0.95
N ILE A 59 -14.72 8.33 1.18
CA ILE A 59 -15.15 7.40 2.24
C ILE A 59 -15.03 8.05 3.62
N SER A 60 -14.02 8.90 3.83
CA SER A 60 -13.79 9.67 5.06
C SER A 60 -14.72 10.88 5.20
N GLY A 61 -15.66 11.10 4.28
CA GLY A 61 -16.52 12.29 4.23
C GLY A 61 -15.72 13.57 4.04
N TYR A 62 -14.56 13.48 3.41
CA TYR A 62 -13.59 14.57 3.22
C TYR A 62 -13.19 15.24 4.54
N LYS A 63 -12.91 14.45 5.59
CA LYS A 63 -12.55 14.95 6.91
C LYS A 63 -11.32 14.26 7.48
N GLY A 64 -10.47 15.06 8.14
CA GLY A 64 -9.29 14.60 8.88
C GLY A 64 -8.22 13.97 7.99
N THR A 65 -7.32 13.22 8.61
CA THR A 65 -6.19 12.53 7.95
C THR A 65 -6.42 11.02 7.94
N ALA A 66 -5.86 10.33 6.95
CA ALA A 66 -5.83 8.87 6.87
C ALA A 66 -4.49 8.41 6.29
N ILE A 67 -4.06 7.19 6.61
CA ILE A 67 -3.03 6.47 5.88
C ILE A 67 -3.72 5.51 4.91
N PHE A 68 -3.22 5.44 3.68
CA PHE A 68 -3.47 4.33 2.77
C PHE A 68 -2.17 3.56 2.54
N ALA A 69 -2.24 2.24 2.53
CA ALA A 69 -1.16 1.33 2.15
C ALA A 69 -1.69 0.24 1.20
N ASP A 70 -0.87 -0.23 0.27
CA ASP A 70 -1.25 -1.36 -0.61
C ASP A 70 -1.58 -2.61 0.22
N GLY A 71 -0.93 -2.79 1.36
CA GLY A 71 -1.31 -3.76 2.39
C GLY A 71 -1.15 -5.23 1.96
N ALA A 72 -1.76 -5.64 0.86
CA ALA A 72 -1.72 -7.02 0.39
C ALA A 72 -0.30 -7.53 0.09
N ASP A 73 0.62 -6.63 -0.23
CA ASP A 73 2.02 -6.92 -0.56
C ASP A 73 3.03 -6.14 0.30
N MET A 74 2.63 -5.79 1.54
CA MET A 74 3.49 -5.04 2.45
C MET A 74 3.74 -5.78 3.78
N LEU A 75 4.88 -5.47 4.41
CA LEU A 75 5.24 -5.89 5.77
C LEU A 75 5.66 -4.66 6.58
N CYS A 76 4.94 -4.35 7.66
CA CYS A 76 5.30 -3.28 8.58
C CYS A 76 6.35 -3.78 9.58
N ARG A 77 7.47 -3.03 9.72
CA ARG A 77 8.62 -3.38 10.57
C ARG A 77 8.89 -2.36 11.68
N ALA A 78 8.11 -1.28 11.71
CA ALA A 78 8.23 -0.19 12.68
C ALA A 78 6.85 0.19 13.27
N ASP A 79 6.85 1.07 14.25
CA ASP A 79 5.61 1.64 14.79
C ASP A 79 4.96 2.56 13.74
N ILE A 80 3.74 2.23 13.33
CA ILE A 80 2.99 3.04 12.36
C ILE A 80 2.64 4.45 12.90
N ALA A 81 2.70 4.65 14.22
CA ALA A 81 2.54 5.96 14.82
C ALA A 81 3.63 6.94 14.38
N GLU A 82 4.86 6.46 14.16
CA GLU A 82 5.94 7.29 13.64
C GLU A 82 5.64 7.80 12.21
N LEU A 83 4.96 7.01 11.38
CA LEU A 83 4.48 7.47 10.06
C LEU A 83 3.35 8.49 10.23
N TRP A 84 2.39 8.20 11.15
CA TRP A 84 1.28 9.09 11.44
C TRP A 84 1.73 10.48 11.87
N ASP A 85 2.80 10.58 12.66
CA ASP A 85 3.33 11.84 13.19
C ASP A 85 4.04 12.71 12.12
N LEU A 86 4.31 12.14 10.92
CA LEU A 86 4.86 12.89 9.78
C LEU A 86 3.81 13.69 9.00
N GLN A 87 2.53 13.63 9.39
CA GLN A 87 1.47 14.34 8.68
C GLN A 87 1.72 15.86 8.64
N ASP A 88 1.60 16.44 7.44
CA ASP A 88 1.65 17.88 7.20
C ASP A 88 0.28 18.36 6.74
N PRO A 89 -0.42 19.22 7.53
CA PRO A 89 -1.76 19.69 7.20
C PRO A 89 -1.81 20.57 5.93
N HIS A 90 -0.68 21.09 5.47
CA HIS A 90 -0.60 21.88 4.24
C HIS A 90 -0.57 21.02 2.98
N MET A 91 -0.22 19.74 3.09
CA MET A 91 -0.17 18.82 1.97
C MET A 91 -1.55 18.17 1.73
N ALA A 92 -1.90 17.96 0.47
CA ALA A 92 -3.06 17.13 0.09
C ALA A 92 -2.75 15.65 0.31
N VAL A 93 -1.52 15.27 -0.05
CA VAL A 93 -0.99 13.91 0.09
C VAL A 93 0.50 13.96 0.32
N GLN A 94 1.03 13.04 1.13
CA GLN A 94 2.45 12.81 1.28
C GLN A 94 2.76 11.38 0.87
N VAL A 95 3.82 11.20 0.06
CA VAL A 95 4.20 9.93 -0.57
C VAL A 95 5.70 9.74 -0.52
N VAL A 96 6.18 8.50 -0.63
CA VAL A 96 7.58 8.26 -0.96
C VAL A 96 7.76 8.54 -2.45
N LYS A 97 8.54 9.57 -2.80
CA LYS A 97 8.78 9.98 -4.18
C LYS A 97 9.84 9.09 -4.82
N HIS A 98 9.41 7.89 -5.24
CA HIS A 98 10.27 6.97 -5.99
C HIS A 98 10.66 7.56 -7.34
N ASP A 99 11.95 7.43 -7.69
CA ASP A 99 12.50 7.74 -9.01
C ASP A 99 13.43 6.58 -9.41
N TYR A 100 12.90 5.62 -10.18
CA TYR A 100 13.63 4.44 -10.59
C TYR A 100 13.05 3.81 -11.87
N ILE A 101 13.88 3.04 -12.53
CA ILE A 101 13.49 2.16 -13.64
C ILE A 101 13.67 0.72 -13.16
N SER A 102 12.60 -0.08 -13.20
CA SER A 102 12.67 -1.48 -12.81
C SER A 102 13.58 -2.28 -13.74
N GLN A 103 14.40 -3.14 -13.15
CA GLN A 103 15.19 -4.14 -13.90
C GLN A 103 14.35 -5.38 -14.25
N TYR A 104 13.17 -5.52 -13.65
CA TYR A 104 12.28 -6.65 -13.86
C TYR A 104 11.18 -6.29 -14.83
N THR A 105 11.09 -7.01 -15.93
CA THR A 105 10.07 -6.79 -16.98
C THR A 105 8.73 -7.45 -16.67
N ARG A 106 8.70 -8.38 -15.68
CA ARG A 106 7.52 -9.12 -15.23
C ARG A 106 7.38 -9.04 -13.71
N LYS A 107 6.16 -9.08 -13.24
CA LYS A 107 5.79 -9.20 -11.81
C LYS A 107 4.80 -10.36 -11.64
N TYR A 108 4.71 -10.87 -10.41
CA TYR A 108 3.87 -12.01 -10.04
C TYR A 108 4.17 -13.28 -10.87
N VAL A 109 5.43 -13.47 -11.22
CA VAL A 109 5.89 -14.57 -12.08
C VAL A 109 5.43 -15.92 -11.52
N GLY A 110 4.91 -16.77 -12.40
CA GLY A 110 4.42 -18.11 -12.04
C GLY A 110 3.10 -18.13 -11.28
N THR A 111 2.35 -17.03 -11.22
CA THR A 111 1.03 -16.94 -10.60
C THR A 111 -0.06 -16.57 -11.63
N SER A 112 -1.33 -16.70 -11.23
CA SER A 112 -2.44 -16.22 -12.06
C SER A 112 -2.51 -14.69 -12.21
N MET A 113 -1.68 -13.95 -11.44
CA MET A 113 -1.56 -12.49 -11.48
C MET A 113 -0.39 -12.03 -12.36
N GLU A 114 0.33 -12.94 -12.98
CA GLU A 114 1.52 -12.60 -13.77
C GLU A 114 1.22 -11.52 -14.81
N ALA A 115 2.00 -10.43 -14.79
CA ALA A 115 1.78 -9.27 -15.62
C ALA A 115 3.10 -8.58 -16.00
N ASN A 116 3.05 -7.73 -17.03
CA ASN A 116 4.14 -6.84 -17.36
C ASN A 116 4.41 -5.86 -16.23
N ASN A 117 5.68 -5.56 -15.99
CA ASN A 117 6.12 -4.58 -15.00
C ASN A 117 6.60 -3.30 -15.70
N GLU A 118 5.65 -2.52 -16.19
CA GLU A 118 5.95 -1.29 -16.93
C GLU A 118 6.52 -0.20 -16.01
N SER A 119 7.54 0.52 -16.52
CA SER A 119 8.08 1.70 -15.85
C SER A 119 7.37 2.96 -16.36
N TYR A 120 6.96 3.83 -15.43
CA TYR A 120 6.34 5.12 -15.71
C TYR A 120 6.69 6.13 -14.62
N SER A 121 6.54 7.42 -14.92
CA SER A 121 6.81 8.48 -13.95
C SER A 121 5.91 8.37 -12.72
N ARG A 122 6.44 8.60 -11.50
CA ARG A 122 5.74 8.50 -10.22
C ARG A 122 5.21 7.09 -9.89
N LYS A 123 5.82 6.05 -10.48
CA LYS A 123 5.50 4.66 -10.17
C LYS A 123 5.63 4.40 -8.67
N ASN A 124 4.65 3.70 -8.08
CA ASN A 124 4.55 3.38 -6.64
C ASN A 124 4.43 4.57 -5.67
N TRP A 125 4.21 5.80 -6.16
CA TRP A 125 3.93 6.91 -5.26
C TRP A 125 2.62 6.71 -4.49
N SER A 126 1.59 6.18 -5.14
CA SER A 126 0.27 5.98 -4.55
C SER A 126 0.13 4.68 -3.75
N SER A 127 1.20 3.90 -3.58
CA SER A 127 1.15 2.64 -2.84
C SER A 127 1.21 2.82 -1.32
N LEU A 128 1.80 3.93 -0.84
CA LEU A 128 1.73 4.40 0.55
C LEU A 128 1.49 5.89 0.56
N MET A 129 0.45 6.32 1.26
CA MET A 129 0.03 7.72 1.31
C MET A 129 -0.37 8.13 2.72
N ILE A 130 0.09 9.30 3.20
CA ILE A 130 -0.63 10.06 4.22
C ILE A 130 -1.53 11.04 3.48
N ILE A 131 -2.83 10.98 3.71
CA ILE A 131 -3.84 11.72 2.96
C ILE A 131 -4.53 12.72 3.89
N ASN A 132 -4.40 14.01 3.62
CA ASN A 132 -5.27 15.02 4.20
C ASN A 132 -6.62 14.97 3.48
N CYS A 133 -7.55 14.19 4.00
CA CYS A 133 -8.85 13.97 3.37
C CYS A 133 -9.68 15.26 3.27
N ALA A 134 -9.39 16.28 4.09
CA ALA A 134 -10.09 17.56 4.07
C ALA A 134 -9.59 18.52 2.98
N HIS A 135 -8.42 18.25 2.39
CA HIS A 135 -7.85 19.13 1.37
C HIS A 135 -8.74 19.23 0.13
N TYR A 136 -8.94 20.44 -0.39
CA TYR A 136 -9.88 20.73 -1.47
C TYR A 136 -9.61 19.96 -2.77
N ALA A 137 -8.36 19.63 -3.05
CA ALA A 137 -7.97 18.90 -4.27
C ALA A 137 -8.69 17.55 -4.41
N TRP A 138 -9.03 16.91 -3.29
CA TRP A 138 -9.72 15.62 -3.27
C TRP A 138 -11.21 15.72 -3.63
N ARG A 139 -11.82 16.91 -3.56
CA ARG A 139 -13.26 17.09 -3.86
C ARG A 139 -13.64 16.69 -5.28
N LYS A 140 -12.67 16.62 -6.19
CA LYS A 140 -12.86 16.18 -7.58
C LYS A 140 -12.95 14.66 -7.72
N ILE A 141 -12.55 13.91 -6.70
CA ILE A 141 -12.49 12.44 -6.73
C ILE A 141 -13.71 11.88 -6.01
N THR A 142 -14.64 11.35 -6.77
CA THR A 142 -15.87 10.68 -6.32
C THR A 142 -16.00 9.31 -7.01
N PRO A 143 -16.89 8.42 -6.55
CA PRO A 143 -17.15 7.16 -7.24
C PRO A 143 -17.52 7.34 -8.72
N GLU A 144 -18.22 8.42 -9.06
CA GLU A 144 -18.62 8.73 -10.43
C GLU A 144 -17.43 9.23 -11.25
N SER A 145 -16.69 10.24 -10.74
CA SER A 145 -15.58 10.86 -11.50
C SER A 145 -14.41 9.90 -11.72
N ILE A 146 -14.14 8.99 -10.78
CA ILE A 146 -12.99 8.07 -10.87
C ILE A 146 -13.16 7.08 -12.05
N VAL A 147 -14.39 6.79 -12.46
CA VAL A 147 -14.68 5.88 -13.58
C VAL A 147 -14.17 6.45 -14.90
N ASP A 148 -14.21 7.78 -15.05
CA ASP A 148 -13.81 8.48 -16.27
C ASP A 148 -12.32 8.86 -16.28
N MET A 149 -11.64 8.79 -15.14
CA MET A 149 -10.23 9.15 -15.04
C MET A 149 -9.34 7.98 -15.49
N SER A 150 -8.24 8.30 -16.19
CA SER A 150 -7.25 7.27 -16.54
C SER A 150 -6.43 6.81 -15.33
N GLY A 151 -5.99 5.55 -15.35
CA GLY A 151 -5.08 5.02 -14.32
C GLY A 151 -3.81 5.88 -14.18
N PRO A 152 -3.12 6.25 -15.28
CA PRO A 152 -1.99 7.16 -15.23
C PRO A 152 -2.27 8.51 -14.56
N ASP A 153 -3.44 9.12 -14.81
CA ASP A 153 -3.79 10.40 -14.20
C ASP A 153 -3.97 10.27 -12.68
N LEU A 154 -4.63 9.22 -12.24
CA LEU A 154 -4.83 8.93 -10.82
C LEU A 154 -3.49 8.64 -10.12
N HIS A 155 -2.70 7.69 -10.63
CA HIS A 155 -1.44 7.29 -9.99
C HIS A 155 -0.35 8.36 -10.00
N ARG A 156 -0.40 9.28 -10.98
CA ARG A 156 0.50 10.44 -11.06
C ARG A 156 -0.01 11.65 -10.31
N PHE A 157 -1.21 11.58 -9.72
CA PHE A 157 -1.84 12.71 -9.02
C PHE A 157 -1.97 13.98 -9.90
N THR A 158 -2.29 13.83 -11.19
CA THR A 158 -2.37 14.98 -12.11
C THR A 158 -3.46 15.99 -11.71
N PHE A 159 -4.41 15.57 -10.86
CA PHE A 159 -5.46 16.41 -10.30
C PHE A 159 -5.04 17.21 -9.06
N ILE A 160 -3.82 16.98 -8.53
CA ILE A 160 -3.25 17.70 -7.38
C ILE A 160 -2.09 18.57 -7.88
N ASP A 161 -2.08 19.85 -7.52
CA ASP A 161 -0.93 20.73 -7.77
C ASP A 161 0.31 20.18 -7.04
N GLU A 162 1.46 20.13 -7.74
CA GLU A 162 2.73 19.56 -7.24
C GLU A 162 3.14 20.09 -5.87
N ARG A 163 2.88 21.37 -5.58
CA ARG A 163 3.20 21.99 -4.29
C ARG A 163 2.46 21.36 -3.10
N TYR A 164 1.38 20.62 -3.34
CA TYR A 164 0.60 19.93 -2.32
C TYR A 164 0.89 18.43 -2.25
N ILE A 165 1.90 17.94 -2.97
CA ILE A 165 2.39 16.56 -2.90
C ILE A 165 3.67 16.54 -2.06
N GLY A 166 3.54 16.26 -0.78
CA GLY A 166 4.66 16.17 0.16
C GLY A 166 5.48 14.89 -0.01
N MET A 167 6.65 14.87 0.61
CA MET A 167 7.57 13.74 0.56
C MET A 167 7.63 13.03 1.91
N LEU A 168 7.62 11.69 1.88
CA LEU A 168 7.91 10.80 3.02
C LEU A 168 9.31 10.21 2.91
N PRO A 169 9.96 9.86 4.04
CA PRO A 169 11.23 9.15 4.04
C PRO A 169 11.13 7.79 3.33
N PHE A 170 12.16 7.43 2.57
CA PHE A 170 12.26 6.19 1.79
C PHE A 170 12.03 4.91 2.60
N ALA A 171 12.43 4.92 3.88
CA ALA A 171 12.25 3.80 4.79
C ALA A 171 10.80 3.31 4.91
N TRP A 172 9.82 4.20 4.68
CA TRP A 172 8.40 3.88 4.80
C TRP A 172 7.79 3.14 3.61
N ASN A 173 8.47 3.09 2.47
CA ASN A 173 7.99 2.34 1.30
C ASN A 173 9.18 1.78 0.52
N HIS A 174 9.90 0.83 1.12
CA HIS A 174 11.07 0.22 0.50
C HIS A 174 10.64 -0.87 -0.48
N LEU A 175 10.87 -0.65 -1.77
CA LEU A 175 10.51 -1.59 -2.83
C LEU A 175 11.49 -2.76 -2.84
N VAL A 176 11.03 -3.91 -2.37
CA VAL A 176 11.83 -5.14 -2.24
C VAL A 176 12.26 -5.62 -3.62
N MET A 177 13.54 -5.98 -3.75
CA MET A 177 14.23 -6.35 -4.99
C MET A 177 14.45 -5.22 -5.99
N GLU A 178 13.70 -4.12 -5.92
CA GLU A 178 13.93 -2.94 -6.77
C GLU A 178 15.05 -2.05 -6.20
N TYR A 179 15.18 -2.00 -4.88
CA TYR A 179 16.25 -1.28 -4.17
C TYR A 179 17.21 -2.23 -3.46
N PRO A 180 18.47 -1.81 -3.25
CA PRO A 180 19.42 -2.56 -2.43
C PRO A 180 18.85 -2.80 -1.02
N HIS A 181 19.16 -3.96 -0.44
CA HIS A 181 18.75 -4.27 0.93
C HIS A 181 19.25 -3.24 1.93
N SER A 182 18.40 -2.83 2.86
CA SER A 182 18.72 -1.88 3.93
C SER A 182 18.15 -2.37 5.27
N GLN A 183 18.89 -2.13 6.35
CA GLN A 183 18.42 -2.45 7.71
C GLN A 183 17.37 -1.45 8.22
N ASN A 184 17.36 -0.22 7.71
CA ASN A 184 16.51 0.86 8.18
C ASN A 184 15.12 0.89 7.50
N VAL A 185 14.68 -0.24 6.94
CA VAL A 185 13.37 -0.35 6.29
C VAL A 185 12.27 -0.41 7.35
N LYS A 186 11.29 0.48 7.26
CA LYS A 186 10.12 0.54 8.14
C LYS A 186 8.90 -0.17 7.56
N ILE A 187 8.70 -0.07 6.23
CA ILE A 187 7.75 -0.91 5.49
C ILE A 187 8.48 -1.52 4.31
N ALA A 188 8.51 -2.86 4.24
CA ALA A 188 8.97 -3.60 3.08
C ALA A 188 7.78 -3.84 2.14
N HIS A 189 7.93 -3.48 0.85
CA HIS A 189 6.88 -3.54 -0.16
C HIS A 189 7.31 -4.51 -1.28
N PHE A 190 6.60 -5.62 -1.42
CA PHE A 190 6.91 -6.73 -2.32
C PHE A 190 6.24 -6.53 -3.69
N THR A 191 6.55 -5.42 -4.37
CA THR A 191 5.90 -5.00 -5.63
C THR A 191 5.95 -6.01 -6.77
N LEU A 192 6.92 -6.93 -6.74
CA LEU A 192 7.09 -7.98 -7.74
C LEU A 192 6.32 -9.24 -7.41
N GLY A 193 5.99 -9.46 -6.13
CA GLY A 193 5.26 -10.61 -5.63
C GLY A 193 5.63 -10.94 -4.19
N ILE A 194 4.65 -11.39 -3.40
CA ILE A 194 4.78 -11.68 -1.98
C ILE A 194 5.52 -13.02 -1.72
N PRO A 195 6.14 -13.20 -0.54
CA PRO A 195 6.84 -14.44 -0.16
C PRO A 195 5.98 -15.70 -0.09
N ALA A 196 4.65 -15.60 -0.18
CA ALA A 196 3.76 -16.74 -0.35
C ALA A 196 3.90 -17.41 -1.71
N PHE A 197 4.31 -16.67 -2.73
CA PHE A 197 4.50 -17.20 -4.08
C PHE A 197 5.85 -17.88 -4.22
N LYS A 198 5.89 -19.01 -4.95
CA LYS A 198 7.08 -19.88 -5.08
C LYS A 198 8.34 -19.11 -5.48
N GLU A 199 8.22 -18.22 -6.47
CA GLU A 199 9.36 -17.48 -7.03
C GLU A 199 9.92 -16.41 -6.09
N TYR A 200 9.13 -15.98 -5.06
CA TYR A 200 9.49 -14.90 -4.15
C TYR A 200 9.75 -15.36 -2.70
N ARG A 201 9.67 -16.67 -2.43
CA ARG A 201 9.80 -17.22 -1.05
C ARG A 201 11.13 -16.96 -0.36
N HIS A 202 12.15 -16.59 -1.11
CA HIS A 202 13.51 -16.31 -0.61
C HIS A 202 13.98 -14.88 -0.90
N CYS A 203 13.07 -13.97 -1.29
CA CYS A 203 13.42 -12.56 -1.48
C CYS A 203 13.82 -11.89 -0.15
N PRO A 204 14.45 -10.72 -0.17
CA PRO A 204 14.72 -9.97 1.05
C PRO A 204 13.46 -9.79 1.90
N PHE A 205 13.59 -9.85 3.23
CA PHE A 205 12.51 -9.80 4.22
C PHE A 205 11.50 -10.97 4.18
N ALA A 206 11.68 -11.99 3.31
CA ALA A 206 10.78 -13.14 3.26
C ALA A 206 10.72 -13.91 4.59
N GLY A 207 11.85 -14.04 5.32
CA GLY A 207 11.89 -14.67 6.63
C GLY A 207 10.98 -13.96 7.64
N GLU A 208 11.08 -12.64 7.75
CA GLU A 208 10.23 -11.82 8.64
C GLU A 208 8.75 -11.90 8.24
N TRP A 209 8.47 -11.91 6.93
CA TRP A 209 7.11 -12.08 6.42
C TRP A 209 6.52 -13.45 6.80
N GLN A 210 7.31 -14.53 6.69
CA GLN A 210 6.91 -15.88 7.08
C GLN A 210 6.73 -16.01 8.61
N ASP A 211 7.53 -15.30 9.40
CA ASP A 211 7.34 -15.21 10.85
C ASP A 211 5.98 -14.59 11.20
N GLU A 212 5.57 -13.52 10.50
CA GLU A 212 4.24 -12.93 10.68
C GLU A 212 3.12 -13.90 10.26
N VAL A 213 3.30 -14.69 9.19
CA VAL A 213 2.34 -15.76 8.84
C VAL A 213 2.16 -16.73 9.98
N ARG A 214 3.27 -17.22 10.59
CA ARG A 214 3.22 -18.12 11.74
C ARG A 214 2.47 -17.50 12.93
N GLU A 215 2.67 -16.22 13.19
CA GLU A 215 1.95 -15.52 14.26
C GLU A 215 0.44 -15.40 13.95
N VAL A 216 0.06 -15.08 12.71
CA VAL A 216 -1.36 -15.01 12.30
C VAL A 216 -2.06 -16.36 12.44
N THR A 217 -1.33 -17.46 12.15
CA THR A 217 -1.90 -18.83 12.15
C THR A 217 -1.68 -19.57 13.47
N ARG A 218 -0.92 -19.02 14.42
CA ARG A 218 -0.44 -19.67 15.65
C ARG A 218 -1.50 -20.38 16.49
N HIS A 219 -2.73 -19.89 16.48
CA HIS A 219 -3.82 -20.43 17.27
C HIS A 219 -4.77 -21.33 16.47
N ILE A 220 -4.56 -21.45 15.16
CA ILE A 220 -5.39 -22.31 14.31
C ILE A 220 -5.04 -23.76 14.57
N ASP A 221 -3.76 -24.09 14.61
CA ASP A 221 -3.27 -25.47 14.78
C ASP A 221 -3.58 -26.06 16.18
N ALA A 222 -3.77 -25.21 17.19
CA ALA A 222 -4.06 -25.64 18.56
C ALA A 222 -5.52 -26.11 18.80
N ASN A 223 -6.43 -25.89 17.85
CA ASN A 223 -7.88 -26.13 18.03
C ASN A 223 -8.50 -27.02 16.95
N TYR A 224 -7.71 -27.58 16.04
CA TYR A 224 -8.22 -28.39 14.91
C TYR A 224 -7.66 -29.82 14.89
N GLU A 225 -7.04 -30.30 16.01
CA GLU A 225 -6.70 -31.71 16.22
C GLU A 225 -7.83 -32.48 16.94
#